data_a32fd160af412f7ddd945cf7d0b1de45
#
_entry.id   a32fd160af412f7ddd945cf7d0b1de45
#
_cell.length_a   1.000
_cell.length_b   1.000
_cell.length_c   1.000
_cell.angle_alpha   90.00
_cell.angle_beta   90.00
_cell.angle_gamma   90.00
#
_symmetry.space_group_name_H-M   'P 1'
#
loop_
_entity.id
_entity.type
_entity.pdbx_description
1 polymer ?
#
loop_
_entity_poly.entity_id
_entity_poly.type
_entity_poly.pdbx_seq_one_letter_code
_entity_poly.pdbx_strand_id
1 'polypeptide(L)'
;MKKISRRDFLAASAAVGAAGVLTACGGSSSSTAGGKSTDYPTKGISVICPWSAGGGTDSCLRAFCEAMGKNLGVTLTVDNQTGGGGILGHQAIADANTDGYTIGMITFELATYKKLGTSELTWENYAPLCRVNTDAAAITVGAKWAADNGITDLPGFIDYCKAHPGEVQMGGSSNASVWHIAGGYLMSATGIDIQMITYQEGAATAVQNAAGGFIQGVTVSLAEARSFIESGDLICLGVMDEERNPVFPDVPTCKEQGYDITYYTQRGMAAPLGVDDAIMTRLEEACAAAIEDPDFVTFMNNNGQAISYLDAQGYADYLKQAAVDVAAAMDAVGL
;
A
#
# COMPACT_ATOMS: atom_id res chain seq x y z
N MET A 1 11.79 -4.34 70.09
CA MET A 1 12.15 -4.68 68.72
C MET A 1 12.61 -3.41 68.03
N LYS A 2 13.93 -3.22 67.77
CA LYS A 2 14.47 -2.04 67.10
C LYS A 2 14.32 -2.21 65.57
N LYS A 3 13.72 -1.23 64.93
CA LYS A 3 13.57 -1.20 63.46
C LYS A 3 14.94 -0.86 62.82
N ILE A 4 15.42 -1.76 61.93
CA ILE A 4 16.65 -1.55 61.16
C ILE A 4 16.29 -0.59 60.01
N SER A 5 17.09 0.49 59.88
CA SER A 5 16.88 1.49 58.82
C SER A 5 17.48 1.03 57.50
N ARG A 6 16.87 1.48 56.38
CA ARG A 6 17.34 1.17 54.99
C ARG A 6 18.80 1.60 54.71
N ARG A 7 19.40 2.40 55.59
CA ARG A 7 20.78 2.89 55.49
C ARG A 7 21.80 1.90 56.02
N ASP A 8 21.37 1.01 56.97
CA ASP A 8 22.27 0.01 57.56
C ASP A 8 22.41 -1.26 56.73
N PHE A 9 21.50 -1.47 55.77
CA PHE A 9 21.56 -2.62 54.86
C PHE A 9 22.57 -2.44 53.69
N LEU A 10 22.90 -1.19 53.32
CA LEU A 10 23.84 -0.89 52.24
C LEU A 10 25.33 -0.83 52.64
N ALA A 11 25.61 -0.91 53.94
CA ALA A 11 26.98 -0.86 54.47
C ALA A 11 27.63 -2.24 54.69
N ALA A 12 26.91 -3.34 54.47
CA ALA A 12 27.40 -4.70 54.80
C ALA A 12 27.87 -5.54 53.60
N SER A 13 27.95 -4.97 52.40
CA SER A 13 28.33 -5.72 51.17
C SER A 13 29.66 -5.31 50.53
N ALA A 14 30.48 -4.57 51.22
CA ALA A 14 31.79 -4.12 50.71
C ALA A 14 32.96 -4.57 51.60
N ALA A 15 33.21 -5.86 51.66
CA ALA A 15 34.53 -6.40 52.09
C ALA A 15 34.52 -7.93 51.96
N VAL A 16 35.00 -8.47 50.83
CA VAL A 16 35.81 -9.72 50.75
C VAL A 16 36.31 -9.87 49.32
N GLY A 17 37.63 -9.91 49.14
CA GLY A 17 38.27 -10.62 48.04
C GLY A 17 39.22 -9.86 47.14
N ALA A 18 40.32 -9.32 47.72
CA ALA A 18 41.51 -9.05 46.94
C ALA A 18 42.56 -10.13 47.28
N ALA A 19 42.90 -10.99 46.32
CA ALA A 19 44.24 -11.58 46.16
C ALA A 19 44.27 -12.67 45.07
N GLY A 20 45.22 -12.57 44.16
CA GLY A 20 45.67 -13.71 43.32
C GLY A 20 45.73 -13.41 41.84
N VAL A 21 46.79 -12.91 41.43
CA VAL A 21 48.01 -13.37 40.72
C VAL A 21 47.96 -13.17 39.18
N LEU A 22 48.87 -12.32 38.71
CA LEU A 22 49.32 -12.11 37.34
C LEU A 22 49.88 -13.39 36.72
N THR A 23 49.44 -13.74 35.52
CA THR A 23 50.28 -14.39 34.50
C THR A 23 49.92 -13.83 33.11
N ALA A 24 50.89 -13.30 32.46
CA ALA A 24 50.88 -12.78 31.12
C ALA A 24 50.86 -13.90 30.09
N CYS A 25 50.05 -13.74 29.01
CA CYS A 25 50.45 -14.12 27.66
C CYS A 25 49.55 -13.42 26.66
N GLY A 26 50.17 -12.75 25.68
CA GLY A 26 49.52 -11.97 24.66
C GLY A 26 48.69 -12.83 23.68
N GLY A 27 47.58 -12.28 23.31
CA GLY A 27 46.76 -12.73 22.21
C GLY A 27 45.95 -11.54 21.71
N SER A 28 46.29 -11.05 20.53
CA SER A 28 45.50 -10.05 19.83
C SER A 28 44.12 -10.60 19.60
N SER A 29 43.18 -10.22 20.45
CA SER A 29 41.75 -10.45 20.20
C SER A 29 41.27 -9.34 19.30
N SER A 30 41.13 -9.63 18.01
CA SER A 30 40.29 -8.89 17.13
C SER A 30 38.89 -8.90 17.73
N SER A 31 38.42 -7.75 18.21
CA SER A 31 37.02 -7.55 18.58
C SER A 31 36.19 -7.64 17.31
N THR A 32 35.75 -8.85 16.99
CA THR A 32 34.58 -9.06 16.14
C THR A 32 33.44 -8.41 16.90
N ALA A 33 32.86 -7.35 16.34
CA ALA A 33 31.61 -6.81 16.80
C ALA A 33 30.59 -7.94 16.65
N GLY A 34 30.30 -8.61 17.75
CA GLY A 34 29.24 -9.60 17.84
C GLY A 34 27.92 -8.89 17.65
N GLY A 35 27.35 -9.01 16.48
CA GLY A 35 25.96 -8.67 16.27
C GLY A 35 25.12 -9.37 17.35
N LYS A 36 24.34 -8.62 18.10
CA LYS A 36 23.30 -9.20 18.96
C LYS A 36 22.37 -9.97 18.01
N SER A 37 22.40 -11.30 18.07
CA SER A 37 21.33 -12.13 17.53
C SER A 37 20.08 -11.75 18.31
N THR A 38 19.18 -11.00 17.70
CA THR A 38 17.87 -10.76 18.27
C THR A 38 17.05 -12.01 18.01
N ASP A 39 16.48 -12.63 19.06
CA ASP A 39 15.47 -13.68 18.92
C ASP A 39 14.15 -13.08 18.37
N TYR A 40 14.22 -12.26 17.33
CA TYR A 40 13.08 -11.59 16.73
C TYR A 40 12.69 -12.29 15.41
N PRO A 41 11.38 -12.53 15.18
CA PRO A 41 10.25 -12.32 16.10
C PRO A 41 10.01 -13.55 17.00
N THR A 42 9.54 -13.35 18.25
CA THR A 42 9.17 -14.43 19.21
C THR A 42 7.66 -14.58 19.39
N LYS A 43 6.86 -13.68 18.81
CA LYS A 43 5.39 -13.64 18.87
C LYS A 43 4.82 -13.12 17.56
N GLY A 44 3.51 -13.22 17.38
CA GLY A 44 2.82 -12.68 16.21
C GLY A 44 3.01 -11.18 16.03
N ILE A 45 2.94 -10.72 14.79
CA ILE A 45 3.10 -9.33 14.37
C ILE A 45 1.73 -8.80 13.93
N SER A 46 1.34 -7.60 14.37
CA SER A 46 0.17 -6.88 13.87
C SER A 46 0.55 -6.09 12.63
N VAL A 47 -0.27 -6.18 11.59
CA VAL A 47 -0.03 -5.48 10.31
C VAL A 47 -1.23 -4.60 9.98
N ILE A 48 -1.05 -3.29 10.06
CA ILE A 48 -2.12 -2.33 9.82
C ILE A 48 -2.38 -2.18 8.32
N CYS A 49 -3.66 -2.31 7.95
CA CYS A 49 -4.19 -2.00 6.62
C CYS A 49 -5.02 -0.70 6.73
N PRO A 50 -4.67 0.39 6.02
CA PRO A 50 -5.41 1.65 6.10
C PRO A 50 -6.75 1.64 5.36
N TRP A 51 -7.13 0.52 4.76
CA TRP A 51 -8.31 0.35 3.91
C TRP A 51 -9.22 -0.77 4.36
N SER A 52 -10.47 -0.75 3.84
CA SER A 52 -11.51 -1.72 4.18
C SER A 52 -11.12 -3.14 3.79
N ALA A 53 -11.59 -4.09 4.59
CA ALA A 53 -11.49 -5.50 4.30
C ALA A 53 -12.13 -5.84 2.94
N GLY A 54 -11.48 -6.70 2.16
CA GLY A 54 -11.93 -7.14 0.83
C GLY A 54 -11.60 -6.19 -0.32
N GLY A 55 -10.99 -5.03 -0.06
CA GLY A 55 -10.43 -4.17 -1.11
C GLY A 55 -9.09 -4.66 -1.63
N GLY A 56 -8.59 -4.04 -2.71
CA GLY A 56 -7.34 -4.43 -3.36
C GLY A 56 -6.13 -4.38 -2.42
N THR A 57 -6.05 -3.39 -1.54
CA THR A 57 -4.97 -3.29 -0.55
C THR A 57 -5.05 -4.40 0.51
N ASP A 58 -6.24 -4.68 1.04
CA ASP A 58 -6.44 -5.72 2.06
C ASP A 58 -6.14 -7.11 1.51
N SER A 59 -6.64 -7.43 0.30
CA SER A 59 -6.42 -8.73 -0.32
C SER A 59 -4.95 -9.00 -0.63
N CYS A 60 -4.25 -8.01 -1.18
CA CYS A 60 -2.80 -8.06 -1.41
C CYS A 60 -2.04 -8.25 -0.10
N LEU A 61 -2.36 -7.43 0.93
CA LEU A 61 -1.70 -7.48 2.23
C LEU A 61 -1.87 -8.82 2.94
N ARG A 62 -3.07 -9.41 2.91
CA ARG A 62 -3.31 -10.73 3.54
C ARG A 62 -2.48 -11.83 2.89
N ALA A 63 -2.45 -11.88 1.57
CA ALA A 63 -1.63 -12.86 0.86
C ALA A 63 -0.13 -12.65 1.13
N PHE A 64 0.32 -11.39 1.17
CA PHE A 64 1.70 -11.06 1.49
C PHE A 64 2.07 -11.41 2.93
N CYS A 65 1.20 -11.11 3.91
CA CYS A 65 1.38 -11.48 5.31
C CYS A 65 1.47 -13.00 5.52
N GLU A 66 0.70 -13.79 4.79
CA GLU A 66 0.78 -15.24 4.84
C GLU A 66 2.15 -15.75 4.38
N ALA A 67 2.63 -15.25 3.24
CA ALA A 67 3.96 -15.58 2.71
C ALA A 67 5.09 -15.12 3.63
N MET A 68 5.02 -13.89 4.13
CA MET A 68 5.99 -13.32 5.06
C MET A 68 6.03 -14.10 6.39
N GLY A 69 4.86 -14.54 6.88
CA GLY A 69 4.73 -15.34 8.09
C GLY A 69 5.41 -16.69 8.00
N LYS A 70 5.40 -17.35 6.84
CA LYS A 70 6.14 -18.61 6.60
C LYS A 70 7.64 -18.40 6.81
N ASN A 71 8.20 -17.30 6.34
CA ASN A 71 9.63 -16.98 6.51
C ASN A 71 9.99 -16.59 7.95
N LEU A 72 9.15 -15.80 8.61
CA LEU A 72 9.37 -15.34 9.99
C LEU A 72 9.08 -16.42 11.05
N GLY A 73 8.32 -17.45 10.71
CA GLY A 73 7.90 -18.50 11.64
C GLY A 73 6.86 -18.05 12.65
N VAL A 74 6.16 -16.93 12.41
CA VAL A 74 5.10 -16.40 13.26
C VAL A 74 3.90 -15.95 12.43
N THR A 75 2.75 -15.80 13.06
CA THR A 75 1.54 -15.28 12.40
C THR A 75 1.60 -13.76 12.25
N LEU A 76 1.32 -13.25 11.06
CA LEU A 76 1.05 -11.85 10.81
C LEU A 76 -0.48 -11.65 10.75
N THR A 77 -1.01 -10.78 11.61
CA THR A 77 -2.45 -10.52 11.68
C THR A 77 -2.76 -9.16 11.08
N VAL A 78 -3.58 -9.14 10.02
CA VAL A 78 -4.01 -7.89 9.38
C VAL A 78 -5.12 -7.24 10.20
N ASP A 79 -4.91 -5.97 10.55
CA ASP A 79 -5.84 -5.10 11.26
C ASP A 79 -6.26 -3.93 10.35
N ASN A 80 -7.54 -3.89 9.95
CA ASN A 80 -8.06 -2.86 9.07
C ASN A 80 -8.45 -1.61 9.89
N GLN A 81 -7.65 -0.55 9.81
CA GLN A 81 -7.89 0.73 10.44
C GLN A 81 -8.24 1.79 9.41
N THR A 82 -9.53 1.90 9.09
CA THR A 82 -10.05 2.76 8.03
C THR A 82 -10.49 4.13 8.53
N GLY A 83 -10.53 5.10 7.62
CA GLY A 83 -11.10 6.42 7.88
C GLY A 83 -10.18 7.57 7.44
N GLY A 84 -10.81 8.71 7.15
CA GLY A 84 -10.10 9.92 6.70
C GLY A 84 -9.33 9.74 5.39
N GLY A 85 -9.78 8.85 4.49
CA GLY A 85 -9.04 8.55 3.25
C GLY A 85 -7.70 7.83 3.51
N GLY A 86 -7.67 6.94 4.51
CA GLY A 86 -6.48 6.18 4.91
C GLY A 86 -5.65 6.85 6.03
N ILE A 87 -5.93 8.11 6.38
CA ILE A 87 -5.15 8.86 7.38
C ILE A 87 -5.07 8.12 8.72
N LEU A 88 -6.19 7.54 9.21
CA LEU A 88 -6.20 6.89 10.51
C LEU A 88 -5.28 5.68 10.56
N GLY A 89 -5.31 4.82 9.53
CA GLY A 89 -4.41 3.66 9.46
C GLY A 89 -2.96 4.05 9.26
N HIS A 90 -2.69 5.01 8.37
CA HIS A 90 -1.34 5.52 8.19
C HIS A 90 -0.78 6.17 9.46
N GLN A 91 -1.58 6.97 10.18
CA GLN A 91 -1.17 7.53 11.48
C GLN A 91 -0.86 6.44 12.50
N ALA A 92 -1.71 5.40 12.56
CA ALA A 92 -1.51 4.29 13.49
C ALA A 92 -0.21 3.50 13.22
N ILE A 93 0.22 3.41 11.95
CA ILE A 93 1.53 2.82 11.61
C ILE A 93 2.66 3.74 12.10
N ALA A 94 2.58 5.05 11.85
CA ALA A 94 3.61 6.01 12.25
C ALA A 94 3.78 6.09 13.77
N ASP A 95 2.68 5.97 14.52
CA ASP A 95 2.65 6.07 15.99
C ASP A 95 2.90 4.72 16.70
N ALA A 96 3.12 3.64 15.95
CA ALA A 96 3.32 2.33 16.53
C ALA A 96 4.64 2.24 17.33
N ASN A 97 4.70 1.25 18.24
CA ASN A 97 5.93 0.98 18.99
C ASN A 97 7.07 0.55 18.06
N THR A 98 8.28 0.97 18.37
CA THR A 98 9.48 0.68 17.59
C THR A 98 10.11 -0.69 17.90
N ASP A 99 9.30 -1.63 18.39
CA ASP A 99 9.70 -2.99 18.74
C ASP A 99 9.57 -4.01 17.60
N GLY A 100 9.10 -3.55 16.41
CA GLY A 100 8.90 -4.37 15.22
C GLY A 100 7.65 -5.25 15.23
N TYR A 101 6.83 -5.22 16.28
CA TYR A 101 5.61 -6.05 16.37
C TYR A 101 4.34 -5.37 15.87
N THR A 102 4.46 -4.13 15.39
CA THR A 102 3.41 -3.45 14.63
C THR A 102 4.06 -2.78 13.44
N ILE A 103 3.68 -3.22 12.25
CA ILE A 103 4.08 -2.67 10.95
C ILE A 103 2.83 -2.43 10.12
N GLY A 104 2.95 -1.94 8.90
CA GLY A 104 1.75 -1.77 8.07
C GLY A 104 2.05 -1.60 6.59
N MET A 105 0.98 -1.55 5.81
CA MET A 105 1.06 -1.24 4.39
C MET A 105 0.80 0.25 4.18
N ILE A 106 1.76 0.94 3.59
CA ILE A 106 1.61 2.33 3.16
C ILE A 106 1.22 2.40 1.70
N THR A 107 0.43 3.41 1.35
CA THR A 107 -0.18 3.52 0.04
C THR A 107 0.05 4.89 -0.60
N PHE A 108 -0.39 5.03 -1.83
CA PHE A 108 -0.26 6.21 -2.68
C PHE A 108 -0.65 7.52 -1.98
N GLU A 109 -1.65 7.50 -1.12
CA GLU A 109 -2.28 8.70 -0.53
C GLU A 109 -1.34 9.53 0.34
N LEU A 110 -0.25 8.92 0.88
CA LEU A 110 0.80 9.67 1.57
C LEU A 110 1.42 10.78 0.72
N ALA A 111 1.38 10.66 -0.61
CA ALA A 111 1.85 11.70 -1.52
C ALA A 111 0.85 12.85 -1.69
N THR A 112 -0.42 12.68 -1.27
CA THR A 112 -1.49 13.66 -1.49
C THR A 112 -1.84 14.48 -0.25
N TYR A 113 -1.70 13.95 0.94
CA TYR A 113 -2.24 14.52 2.19
C TYR A 113 -1.77 15.94 2.45
N LYS A 114 -0.46 16.18 2.36
CA LYS A 114 0.13 17.49 2.65
C LYS A 114 -0.35 18.57 1.67
N LYS A 115 -0.44 18.23 0.39
CA LYS A 115 -0.93 19.13 -0.65
C LYS A 115 -2.40 19.48 -0.46
N LEU A 116 -3.21 18.53 0.00
CA LEU A 116 -4.62 18.73 0.33
C LEU A 116 -4.84 19.46 1.66
N GLY A 117 -3.81 19.60 2.49
CA GLY A 117 -3.95 20.15 3.85
C GLY A 117 -4.78 19.27 4.78
N THR A 118 -4.91 17.95 4.48
CA THR A 118 -5.70 16.99 5.27
C THR A 118 -4.89 16.31 6.36
N SER A 119 -3.58 16.17 6.17
CA SER A 119 -2.63 15.66 7.16
C SER A 119 -1.20 16.10 6.84
N GLU A 120 -0.35 16.17 7.86
CA GLU A 120 1.09 16.39 7.71
C GLU A 120 1.87 15.10 7.43
N LEU A 121 1.19 13.94 7.42
CA LEU A 121 1.83 12.65 7.12
C LEU A 121 2.36 12.64 5.69
N THR A 122 3.61 12.18 5.57
CA THR A 122 4.30 11.92 4.32
C THR A 122 5.01 10.56 4.41
N TRP A 123 5.59 10.10 3.33
CA TRP A 123 6.43 8.89 3.35
C TRP A 123 7.61 9.01 4.33
N GLU A 124 8.09 10.22 4.64
CA GLU A 124 9.20 10.48 5.57
C GLU A 124 8.88 10.14 7.04
N ASN A 125 7.62 9.86 7.36
CA ASN A 125 7.21 9.41 8.70
C ASN A 125 7.39 7.90 8.93
N TYR A 126 7.93 7.18 7.95
CA TYR A 126 8.04 5.72 7.98
C TYR A 126 9.45 5.26 7.62
N ALA A 127 9.79 4.05 8.07
CA ALA A 127 10.93 3.27 7.59
C ALA A 127 10.41 2.25 6.54
N PRO A 128 10.60 2.50 5.23
CA PRO A 128 10.17 1.58 4.18
C PRO A 128 10.85 0.22 4.32
N LEU A 129 10.11 -0.87 4.08
CA LEU A 129 10.62 -2.24 4.05
C LEU A 129 10.71 -2.77 2.61
N CYS A 130 9.67 -2.57 1.83
CA CYS A 130 9.65 -2.92 0.41
C CYS A 130 8.43 -2.33 -0.29
N ARG A 131 8.49 -2.12 -1.60
CA ARG A 131 7.29 -2.06 -2.44
C ARG A 131 6.85 -3.48 -2.79
N VAL A 132 5.55 -3.76 -2.68
CA VAL A 132 4.97 -5.07 -2.97
C VAL A 132 4.42 -5.11 -4.39
N ASN A 133 3.57 -4.14 -4.72
CA ASN A 133 2.90 -4.11 -6.02
C ASN A 133 2.63 -2.69 -6.53
N THR A 134 2.37 -2.62 -7.83
CA THR A 134 1.65 -1.52 -8.48
C THR A 134 0.35 -2.07 -9.07
N ASP A 135 -0.64 -1.20 -9.27
CA ASP A 135 -1.94 -1.60 -9.78
C ASP A 135 -2.52 -0.47 -10.62
N ALA A 136 -2.68 -0.71 -11.92
CA ALA A 136 -3.08 0.31 -12.87
C ALA A 136 -4.56 0.64 -12.75
N ALA A 137 -4.91 1.92 -12.92
CA ALA A 137 -6.28 2.35 -13.05
C ALA A 137 -6.91 1.82 -14.35
N ALA A 138 -8.22 1.60 -14.32
CA ALA A 138 -8.97 1.13 -15.46
C ALA A 138 -10.28 1.91 -15.60
N ILE A 139 -10.69 2.18 -16.81
CA ILE A 139 -11.97 2.81 -17.13
C ILE A 139 -13.00 1.68 -17.29
N THR A 140 -13.81 1.48 -16.26
CA THR A 140 -14.78 0.39 -16.19
C THR A 140 -16.18 0.97 -16.03
N VAL A 141 -17.13 0.52 -16.85
CA VAL A 141 -18.49 1.08 -16.87
C VAL A 141 -19.54 -0.02 -16.71
N GLY A 142 -20.76 0.35 -16.30
CA GLY A 142 -21.90 -0.56 -16.23
C GLY A 142 -22.23 -1.13 -17.60
N ALA A 143 -22.23 -2.46 -17.72
CA ALA A 143 -22.41 -3.16 -19.01
C ALA A 143 -23.74 -2.80 -19.65
N LYS A 144 -24.82 -2.76 -18.87
CA LYS A 144 -26.15 -2.38 -19.37
C LYS A 144 -26.17 -0.92 -19.85
N TRP A 145 -25.60 0.00 -19.07
CA TRP A 145 -25.55 1.42 -19.44
C TRP A 145 -24.75 1.63 -20.74
N ALA A 146 -23.60 0.97 -20.86
CA ALA A 146 -22.80 1.03 -22.07
C ALA A 146 -23.54 0.51 -23.30
N ALA A 147 -24.23 -0.65 -23.18
CA ALA A 147 -25.03 -1.23 -24.25
C ALA A 147 -26.19 -0.31 -24.69
N ASP A 148 -26.91 0.28 -23.71
CA ASP A 148 -28.04 1.18 -23.98
C ASP A 148 -27.60 2.46 -24.73
N ASN A 149 -26.32 2.85 -24.60
CA ASN A 149 -25.72 4.04 -25.24
C ASN A 149 -24.76 3.73 -26.40
N GLY A 150 -24.63 2.45 -26.79
CA GLY A 150 -23.79 2.03 -27.92
C GLY A 150 -22.29 2.18 -27.67
N ILE A 151 -21.85 2.16 -26.38
CA ILE A 151 -20.46 2.30 -25.97
C ILE A 151 -19.83 0.91 -25.92
N THR A 152 -18.81 0.68 -26.74
CA THR A 152 -18.12 -0.62 -26.85
C THR A 152 -16.61 -0.54 -26.53
N ASP A 153 -16.05 0.66 -26.51
CA ASP A 153 -14.62 0.93 -26.35
C ASP A 153 -14.35 2.31 -25.71
N LEU A 154 -13.12 2.62 -25.42
CA LEU A 154 -12.73 3.88 -24.81
C LEU A 154 -12.99 5.09 -25.74
N PRO A 155 -12.71 5.05 -27.05
CA PRO A 155 -13.09 6.14 -27.96
C PRO A 155 -14.58 6.46 -27.92
N GLY A 156 -15.45 5.44 -28.01
CA GLY A 156 -16.90 5.60 -27.93
C GLY A 156 -17.37 6.21 -26.59
N PHE A 157 -16.75 5.83 -25.47
CA PHE A 157 -17.00 6.43 -24.17
C PHE A 157 -16.62 7.92 -24.15
N ILE A 158 -15.42 8.25 -24.67
CA ILE A 158 -14.94 9.63 -24.76
C ILE A 158 -15.86 10.50 -25.61
N ASP A 159 -16.28 9.99 -26.75
CA ASP A 159 -17.20 10.71 -27.64
C ASP A 159 -18.56 10.92 -26.97
N TYR A 160 -19.07 9.93 -26.24
CA TYR A 160 -20.28 10.06 -25.46
C TYR A 160 -20.14 11.15 -24.38
N CYS A 161 -19.07 11.12 -23.59
CA CYS A 161 -18.83 12.14 -22.55
C CYS A 161 -18.70 13.55 -23.14
N LYS A 162 -18.08 13.71 -24.31
CA LYS A 162 -18.02 15.01 -25.01
C LYS A 162 -19.38 15.52 -25.47
N ALA A 163 -20.29 14.62 -25.83
CA ALA A 163 -21.66 14.95 -26.21
C ALA A 163 -22.55 15.26 -25.00
N HIS A 164 -22.20 14.74 -23.81
CA HIS A 164 -22.96 14.84 -22.57
C HIS A 164 -22.09 15.35 -21.41
N PRO A 165 -21.55 16.59 -21.49
CA PRO A 165 -20.60 17.10 -20.48
C PRO A 165 -21.26 17.19 -19.10
N GLY A 166 -20.56 16.67 -18.08
CA GLY A 166 -21.00 16.67 -16.69
C GLY A 166 -22.16 15.70 -16.36
N GLU A 167 -22.61 14.86 -17.29
CA GLU A 167 -23.72 13.92 -17.04
C GLU A 167 -23.25 12.54 -16.58
N VAL A 168 -22.00 12.14 -16.89
CA VAL A 168 -21.46 10.83 -16.56
C VAL A 168 -20.83 10.85 -15.18
N GLN A 169 -21.29 9.99 -14.28
CA GLN A 169 -20.76 9.83 -12.93
C GLN A 169 -19.80 8.63 -12.87
N MET A 170 -18.55 8.88 -12.47
CA MET A 170 -17.54 7.84 -12.28
C MET A 170 -17.13 7.78 -10.81
N GLY A 171 -17.11 6.58 -10.24
CA GLY A 171 -16.69 6.37 -8.86
C GLY A 171 -15.20 6.17 -8.74
N GLY A 172 -14.63 6.75 -7.69
CA GLY A 172 -13.27 6.45 -7.23
C GLY A 172 -13.31 5.87 -5.82
N SER A 173 -12.25 6.09 -5.03
CA SER A 173 -12.31 5.94 -3.59
C SER A 173 -12.45 7.32 -2.91
N SER A 174 -11.74 7.62 -1.83
CA SER A 174 -11.85 8.92 -1.18
C SER A 174 -11.41 10.09 -2.07
N ASN A 175 -11.73 11.31 -1.64
CA ASN A 175 -11.32 12.51 -2.35
C ASN A 175 -9.79 12.57 -2.50
N ALA A 176 -9.31 12.93 -3.70
CA ALA A 176 -7.90 12.93 -4.08
C ALA A 176 -7.14 11.62 -3.80
N SER A 177 -7.84 10.51 -3.70
CA SER A 177 -7.22 9.18 -3.76
C SER A 177 -6.70 8.89 -5.16
N VAL A 178 -5.88 7.84 -5.28
CA VAL A 178 -5.35 7.40 -6.58
C VAL A 178 -6.45 7.25 -7.63
N TRP A 179 -7.58 6.65 -7.30
CA TRP A 179 -8.68 6.43 -8.24
C TRP A 179 -9.45 7.70 -8.59
N HIS A 180 -9.56 8.66 -7.66
CA HIS A 180 -10.13 9.99 -7.95
C HIS A 180 -9.22 10.77 -8.90
N ILE A 181 -7.91 10.80 -8.64
CA ILE A 181 -6.92 11.46 -9.50
C ILE A 181 -6.87 10.80 -10.89
N ALA A 182 -7.01 9.47 -10.98
CA ALA A 182 -7.09 8.76 -12.27
C ALA A 182 -8.23 9.29 -13.14
N GLY A 183 -9.41 9.53 -12.56
CA GLY A 183 -10.53 10.17 -13.27
C GLY A 183 -10.22 11.59 -13.73
N GLY A 184 -9.59 12.39 -12.86
CA GLY A 184 -9.13 13.74 -13.20
C GLY A 184 -8.08 13.73 -14.31
N TYR A 185 -7.14 12.77 -14.25
CA TYR A 185 -6.13 12.60 -15.29
C TYR A 185 -6.75 12.21 -16.64
N LEU A 186 -7.76 11.31 -16.63
CA LEU A 186 -8.55 10.98 -17.83
C LEU A 186 -9.21 12.24 -18.42
N MET A 187 -9.86 13.07 -17.59
CA MET A 187 -10.47 14.34 -18.03
C MET A 187 -9.44 15.26 -18.67
N SER A 188 -8.30 15.46 -18.02
CA SER A 188 -7.23 16.33 -18.53
C SER A 188 -6.66 15.86 -19.86
N ALA A 189 -6.44 14.55 -20.00
CA ALA A 189 -5.83 13.96 -21.19
C ALA A 189 -6.78 13.91 -22.41
N THR A 190 -8.11 13.84 -22.18
CA THR A 190 -9.10 13.62 -23.25
C THR A 190 -10.02 14.80 -23.51
N GLY A 191 -10.04 15.77 -22.58
CA GLY A 191 -10.93 16.94 -22.65
C GLY A 191 -12.40 16.62 -22.38
N ILE A 192 -12.71 15.47 -21.75
CA ILE A 192 -14.06 15.14 -21.30
C ILE A 192 -14.39 15.82 -19.97
N ASP A 193 -15.68 15.95 -19.67
CA ASP A 193 -16.19 16.42 -18.38
C ASP A 193 -17.05 15.33 -17.76
N ILE A 194 -16.57 14.73 -16.66
CA ILE A 194 -17.24 13.70 -15.88
C ILE A 194 -17.33 14.11 -14.41
N GLN A 195 -18.34 13.63 -13.69
CA GLN A 195 -18.50 13.85 -12.26
C GLN A 195 -17.82 12.73 -11.48
N MET A 196 -16.74 13.03 -10.75
CA MET A 196 -16.12 12.07 -9.85
C MET A 196 -16.87 11.97 -8.52
N ILE A 197 -17.38 10.78 -8.22
CA ILE A 197 -18.09 10.46 -6.97
C ILE A 197 -17.12 9.77 -6.02
N THR A 198 -16.99 10.27 -4.80
CA THR A 198 -16.04 9.77 -3.80
C THR A 198 -16.70 8.88 -2.76
N TYR A 199 -15.97 7.85 -2.32
CA TYR A 199 -16.38 6.87 -1.32
C TYR A 199 -15.28 6.74 -0.27
N GLN A 200 -15.53 7.25 0.94
CA GLN A 200 -14.49 7.44 1.98
C GLN A 200 -13.94 6.11 2.54
N GLU A 201 -14.72 5.04 2.47
CA GLU A 201 -14.33 3.71 2.96
C GLU A 201 -13.44 2.94 1.97
N GLY A 202 -13.37 3.39 0.71
CA GLY A 202 -12.60 2.74 -0.34
C GLY A 202 -13.39 2.44 -1.61
N ALA A 203 -12.73 1.83 -2.59
CA ALA A 203 -13.27 1.63 -3.93
C ALA A 203 -14.38 0.56 -4.03
N ALA A 204 -14.44 -0.41 -3.10
CA ALA A 204 -15.39 -1.51 -3.17
C ALA A 204 -16.86 -1.03 -3.26
N THR A 205 -17.22 0.02 -2.51
CA THR A 205 -18.54 0.63 -2.57
C THR A 205 -18.82 1.30 -3.93
N ALA A 206 -17.83 1.96 -4.52
CA ALA A 206 -17.95 2.55 -5.86
C ALA A 206 -18.24 1.48 -6.92
N VAL A 207 -17.50 0.38 -6.89
CA VAL A 207 -17.66 -0.75 -7.81
C VAL A 207 -19.07 -1.35 -7.71
N GLN A 208 -19.55 -1.57 -6.47
CA GLN A 208 -20.92 -2.07 -6.25
C GLN A 208 -21.99 -1.11 -6.79
N ASN A 209 -21.81 0.21 -6.61
CA ASN A 209 -22.74 1.20 -7.13
C ASN A 209 -22.74 1.26 -8.67
N ALA A 210 -21.58 1.11 -9.31
CA ALA A 210 -21.49 1.04 -10.77
C ALA A 210 -22.16 -0.23 -11.31
N ALA A 211 -21.91 -1.39 -10.70
CA ALA A 211 -22.55 -2.65 -11.08
C ALA A 211 -24.08 -2.60 -10.85
N GLY A 212 -24.53 -1.92 -9.80
CA GLY A 212 -25.95 -1.70 -9.53
C GLY A 212 -26.61 -0.61 -10.38
N GLY A 213 -25.86 0.10 -11.23
CA GLY A 213 -26.38 1.16 -12.11
C GLY A 213 -26.71 2.48 -11.39
N PHE A 214 -26.20 2.69 -10.16
CA PHE A 214 -26.41 3.95 -9.43
C PHE A 214 -25.46 5.05 -9.93
N ILE A 215 -24.30 4.68 -10.47
CA ILE A 215 -23.35 5.52 -11.21
C ILE A 215 -22.97 4.81 -12.51
N GLN A 216 -22.42 5.54 -13.48
CA GLN A 216 -22.15 5.00 -14.81
C GLN A 216 -20.89 4.12 -14.86
N GLY A 217 -19.91 4.36 -13.99
CA GLY A 217 -18.68 3.57 -13.98
C GLY A 217 -17.74 3.92 -12.85
N VAL A 218 -16.52 3.41 -12.95
CA VAL A 218 -15.43 3.59 -11.97
C VAL A 218 -14.07 3.73 -12.66
N THR A 219 -13.12 4.34 -11.95
CA THR A 219 -11.73 4.48 -12.37
C THR A 219 -10.78 3.66 -11.47
N VAL A 220 -11.24 2.53 -10.95
CA VAL A 220 -10.47 1.62 -10.09
C VAL A 220 -9.67 0.62 -10.91
N SER A 221 -8.81 -0.20 -10.26
CA SER A 221 -8.08 -1.25 -10.96
C SER A 221 -8.99 -2.39 -11.46
N LEU A 222 -8.49 -3.14 -12.44
CA LEU A 222 -9.15 -4.36 -12.92
C LEU A 222 -9.36 -5.39 -11.81
N ALA A 223 -8.39 -5.54 -10.90
CA ALA A 223 -8.47 -6.46 -9.78
C ALA A 223 -9.63 -6.12 -8.83
N GLU A 224 -9.86 -4.83 -8.54
CA GLU A 224 -10.96 -4.38 -7.68
C GLU A 224 -12.34 -4.54 -8.33
N ALA A 225 -12.44 -4.43 -9.65
CA ALA A 225 -13.68 -4.60 -10.40
C ALA A 225 -13.93 -6.04 -10.91
N ARG A 226 -12.96 -6.94 -10.71
CA ARG A 226 -12.88 -8.26 -11.34
C ARG A 226 -14.16 -9.07 -11.27
N SER A 227 -14.73 -9.27 -10.08
CA SER A 227 -15.91 -10.12 -9.91
C SER A 227 -17.12 -9.66 -10.73
N PHE A 228 -17.28 -8.34 -10.88
CA PHE A 228 -18.36 -7.74 -11.66
C PHE A 228 -18.06 -7.71 -13.17
N ILE A 229 -16.78 -7.70 -13.56
CA ILE A 229 -16.37 -7.87 -14.96
C ILE A 229 -16.63 -9.33 -15.38
N GLU A 230 -16.22 -10.30 -14.57
CA GLU A 230 -16.43 -11.73 -14.82
C GLU A 230 -17.93 -12.12 -14.81
N SER A 231 -18.77 -11.47 -13.99
CA SER A 231 -20.22 -11.68 -14.03
C SER A 231 -20.92 -11.01 -15.22
N GLY A 232 -20.25 -10.06 -15.89
CA GLY A 232 -20.81 -9.29 -16.98
C GLY A 232 -21.67 -8.10 -16.56
N ASP A 233 -21.65 -7.71 -15.27
CA ASP A 233 -22.34 -6.50 -14.78
C ASP A 233 -21.57 -5.23 -15.14
N LEU A 234 -20.25 -5.34 -15.24
CA LEU A 234 -19.34 -4.28 -15.66
C LEU A 234 -18.55 -4.70 -16.91
N ILE A 235 -18.15 -3.72 -17.73
CA ILE A 235 -17.20 -3.89 -18.82
C ILE A 235 -16.03 -2.90 -18.63
N CYS A 236 -14.81 -3.36 -18.86
CA CYS A 236 -13.64 -2.49 -18.89
C CYS A 236 -13.36 -2.02 -20.30
N LEU A 237 -13.28 -0.71 -20.50
CA LEU A 237 -13.06 -0.07 -21.79
C LEU A 237 -11.57 0.17 -22.08
N GLY A 238 -10.73 0.21 -21.04
CA GLY A 238 -9.30 0.39 -21.19
C GLY A 238 -8.56 0.45 -19.87
N VAL A 239 -7.32 -0.04 -19.85
CA VAL A 239 -6.43 0.04 -18.69
C VAL A 239 -5.37 1.12 -18.90
N MET A 240 -5.09 1.90 -17.85
CA MET A 240 -4.09 2.97 -17.86
C MET A 240 -2.69 2.41 -17.59
N ASP A 241 -2.24 1.49 -18.43
CA ASP A 241 -0.94 0.83 -18.31
C ASP A 241 -0.19 0.81 -19.67
N GLU A 242 1.10 0.51 -19.62
CA GLU A 242 1.93 0.32 -20.80
C GLU A 242 1.55 -0.95 -21.57
N GLU A 243 1.19 -2.01 -20.81
CA GLU A 243 0.88 -3.33 -21.35
C GLU A 243 -0.48 -3.81 -20.85
N ARG A 244 -1.11 -4.72 -21.60
CA ARG A 244 -2.35 -5.36 -21.17
C ARG A 244 -2.15 -6.20 -19.92
N ASN A 245 -3.16 -6.20 -19.06
CA ASN A 245 -3.16 -7.08 -17.88
C ASN A 245 -3.24 -8.55 -18.32
N PRO A 246 -2.33 -9.43 -17.86
CA PRO A 246 -2.30 -10.83 -18.30
C PRO A 246 -3.53 -11.65 -17.89
N VAL A 247 -4.28 -11.22 -16.86
CA VAL A 247 -5.54 -11.87 -16.44
C VAL A 247 -6.72 -11.41 -17.31
N PHE A 248 -6.61 -10.21 -17.89
CA PHE A 248 -7.62 -9.62 -18.79
C PHE A 248 -7.01 -9.29 -20.15
N PRO A 249 -6.52 -10.29 -20.91
CA PRO A 249 -5.78 -10.07 -22.14
C PRO A 249 -6.61 -9.42 -23.26
N ASP A 250 -7.93 -9.50 -23.16
CA ASP A 250 -8.85 -8.90 -24.13
C ASP A 250 -9.12 -7.41 -23.85
N VAL A 251 -8.76 -6.91 -22.67
CA VAL A 251 -8.90 -5.48 -22.32
C VAL A 251 -7.71 -4.71 -22.90
N PRO A 252 -7.93 -3.77 -23.83
CA PRO A 252 -6.86 -2.98 -24.41
C PRO A 252 -6.33 -1.94 -23.41
N THR A 253 -5.07 -1.49 -23.62
CA THR A 253 -4.57 -0.31 -22.91
C THR A 253 -5.18 0.96 -23.50
N CYS A 254 -5.14 2.06 -22.73
CA CYS A 254 -5.50 3.38 -23.25
C CYS A 254 -4.61 3.77 -24.42
N LYS A 255 -3.31 3.42 -24.38
CA LYS A 255 -2.33 3.69 -25.45
C LYS A 255 -2.66 2.96 -26.74
N GLU A 256 -3.06 1.69 -26.69
CA GLU A 256 -3.50 0.94 -27.87
C GLU A 256 -4.71 1.59 -28.57
N GLN A 257 -5.51 2.35 -27.82
CA GLN A 257 -6.69 3.07 -28.33
C GLN A 257 -6.40 4.55 -28.68
N GLY A 258 -5.10 4.96 -28.68
CA GLY A 258 -4.66 6.29 -29.11
C GLY A 258 -4.58 7.35 -28.00
N TYR A 259 -4.72 6.96 -26.74
CA TYR A 259 -4.61 7.87 -25.59
C TYR A 259 -3.38 7.53 -24.77
N ASP A 260 -2.38 8.42 -24.75
CA ASP A 260 -1.15 8.24 -23.97
C ASP A 260 -1.40 8.52 -22.48
N ILE A 261 -2.06 7.58 -21.83
CA ILE A 261 -2.47 7.65 -20.41
C ILE A 261 -1.95 6.42 -19.69
N THR A 262 -1.06 6.63 -18.72
CA THR A 262 -0.62 5.62 -17.77
C THR A 262 -0.78 6.17 -16.36
N TYR A 263 -1.43 5.39 -15.48
CA TYR A 263 -1.65 5.81 -14.11
C TYR A 263 -1.91 4.61 -13.19
N TYR A 264 -1.19 4.52 -12.09
CA TYR A 264 -1.28 3.38 -11.16
C TYR A 264 -1.10 3.78 -9.70
N THR A 265 -1.67 2.99 -8.80
CA THR A 265 -1.36 3.02 -7.37
C THR A 265 -0.10 2.22 -7.07
N GLN A 266 0.43 2.41 -5.89
CA GLN A 266 1.47 1.55 -5.33
C GLN A 266 1.11 1.15 -3.90
N ARG A 267 1.59 -0.02 -3.48
CA ARG A 267 1.46 -0.53 -2.12
C ARG A 267 2.79 -1.10 -1.67
N GLY A 268 3.19 -0.78 -0.45
CA GLY A 268 4.41 -1.32 0.11
C GLY A 268 4.37 -1.40 1.63
N MET A 269 5.24 -2.21 2.17
CA MET A 269 5.38 -2.41 3.61
C MET A 269 6.28 -1.34 4.22
N ALA A 270 5.93 -0.91 5.42
CA ALA A 270 6.74 0.01 6.21
C ALA A 270 6.59 -0.25 7.71
N ALA A 271 7.60 0.12 8.45
CA ALA A 271 7.63 0.15 9.92
C ALA A 271 7.58 1.62 10.40
N PRO A 272 7.26 1.88 11.69
CA PRO A 272 7.46 3.19 12.29
C PRO A 272 8.95 3.56 12.30
N LEU A 273 9.26 4.85 12.36
CA LEU A 273 10.66 5.31 12.49
C LEU A 273 11.27 4.87 13.83
N GLY A 274 12.55 4.49 13.81
CA GLY A 274 13.32 4.19 15.02
C GLY A 274 13.27 2.73 15.47
N VAL A 275 12.79 1.81 14.64
CA VAL A 275 12.97 0.36 14.85
C VAL A 275 14.45 0.01 14.75
N ASP A 276 14.91 -0.91 15.60
CA ASP A 276 16.32 -1.39 15.62
C ASP A 276 16.74 -1.98 14.27
N ASP A 277 17.95 -1.67 13.80
CA ASP A 277 18.44 -2.07 12.48
C ASP A 277 18.42 -3.60 12.27
N ALA A 278 18.67 -4.38 13.33
CA ALA A 278 18.63 -5.84 13.22
C ALA A 278 17.20 -6.38 13.01
N ILE A 279 16.21 -5.70 13.59
CA ILE A 279 14.79 -6.00 13.37
C ILE A 279 14.40 -5.60 11.94
N MET A 280 14.80 -4.40 11.49
CA MET A 280 14.54 -3.94 10.12
C MET A 280 15.12 -4.92 9.10
N THR A 281 16.38 -5.29 9.22
CA THR A 281 17.02 -6.28 8.33
C THR A 281 16.23 -7.60 8.30
N ARG A 282 15.78 -8.10 9.44
CA ARG A 282 15.01 -9.36 9.51
C ARG A 282 13.63 -9.24 8.82
N LEU A 283 12.98 -8.07 8.93
CA LEU A 283 11.72 -7.78 8.25
C LEU A 283 11.92 -7.65 6.73
N GLU A 284 12.99 -6.97 6.29
CA GLU A 284 13.34 -6.81 4.87
C GLU A 284 13.65 -8.16 4.21
N GLU A 285 14.43 -9.03 4.88
CA GLU A 285 14.68 -10.40 4.42
C GLU A 285 13.37 -11.20 4.26
N ALA A 286 12.44 -11.04 5.21
CA ALA A 286 11.15 -11.70 5.13
C ALA A 286 10.26 -11.15 4.01
N CYS A 287 10.33 -9.84 3.74
CA CYS A 287 9.66 -9.23 2.58
C CYS A 287 10.22 -9.77 1.26
N ALA A 288 11.55 -9.83 1.12
CA ALA A 288 12.19 -10.36 -0.08
C ALA A 288 11.82 -11.84 -0.33
N ALA A 289 11.76 -12.65 0.73
CA ALA A 289 11.34 -14.04 0.61
C ALA A 289 9.84 -14.17 0.27
N ALA A 290 9.00 -13.28 0.81
CA ALA A 290 7.55 -13.32 0.58
C ALA A 290 7.17 -13.00 -0.88
N ILE A 291 7.91 -12.11 -1.54
CA ILE A 291 7.69 -11.76 -2.95
C ILE A 291 7.88 -12.95 -3.88
N GLU A 292 8.79 -13.86 -3.52
CA GLU A 292 9.12 -15.05 -4.30
C GLU A 292 8.28 -16.30 -3.88
N ASP A 293 7.45 -16.17 -2.83
CA ASP A 293 6.61 -17.29 -2.37
C ASP A 293 5.62 -17.71 -3.47
N PRO A 294 5.60 -19.01 -3.88
CA PRO A 294 4.77 -19.46 -5.00
C PRO A 294 3.27 -19.25 -4.79
N ASP A 295 2.78 -19.32 -3.53
CA ASP A 295 1.37 -19.11 -3.21
C ASP A 295 1.02 -17.64 -3.36
N PHE A 296 1.91 -16.72 -2.92
CA PHE A 296 1.75 -15.28 -3.12
C PHE A 296 1.76 -14.91 -4.62
N VAL A 297 2.74 -15.40 -5.38
CA VAL A 297 2.83 -15.17 -6.83
C VAL A 297 1.57 -15.68 -7.54
N THR A 298 1.11 -16.87 -7.18
CA THR A 298 -0.11 -17.47 -7.75
C THR A 298 -1.33 -16.61 -7.41
N PHE A 299 -1.45 -16.16 -6.16
CA PHE A 299 -2.54 -15.29 -5.72
C PHE A 299 -2.57 -13.98 -6.52
N MET A 300 -1.44 -13.28 -6.62
CA MET A 300 -1.33 -12.01 -7.34
C MET A 300 -1.68 -12.16 -8.82
N ASN A 301 -1.12 -13.16 -9.48
CA ASN A 301 -1.42 -13.46 -10.89
C ASN A 301 -2.91 -13.79 -11.10
N ASN A 302 -3.49 -14.63 -10.22
CA ASN A 302 -4.91 -14.98 -10.33
C ASN A 302 -5.85 -13.81 -10.10
N ASN A 303 -5.42 -12.76 -9.37
CA ASN A 303 -6.21 -11.58 -9.10
C ASN A 303 -5.90 -10.40 -10.05
N GLY A 304 -4.97 -10.56 -11.00
CA GLY A 304 -4.58 -9.50 -11.92
C GLY A 304 -3.86 -8.33 -11.25
N GLN A 305 -3.25 -8.59 -10.08
CA GLN A 305 -2.43 -7.61 -9.37
C GLN A 305 -0.97 -7.82 -9.75
N ALA A 306 -0.34 -6.81 -10.33
CA ALA A 306 1.06 -6.92 -10.75
C ALA A 306 2.01 -6.87 -9.54
N ILE A 307 2.90 -7.86 -9.43
CA ILE A 307 4.02 -7.79 -8.49
C ILE A 307 5.03 -6.78 -9.04
N SER A 308 5.42 -5.80 -8.23
CA SER A 308 6.39 -4.77 -8.60
C SER A 308 7.31 -4.48 -7.42
N TYR A 309 8.21 -5.42 -7.18
CA TYR A 309 9.10 -5.38 -6.02
C TYR A 309 10.18 -4.30 -6.14
N LEU A 310 10.37 -3.56 -5.05
CA LEU A 310 11.58 -2.80 -4.75
C LEU A 310 11.98 -3.13 -3.31
N ASP A 311 13.28 -3.26 -3.07
CA ASP A 311 13.80 -3.34 -1.71
C ASP A 311 13.59 -2.03 -0.92
N ALA A 312 13.99 -1.99 0.33
CA ALA A 312 13.77 -0.83 1.20
C ALA A 312 14.33 0.46 0.62
N GLN A 313 15.56 0.44 0.08
CA GLN A 313 16.19 1.61 -0.52
C GLN A 313 15.50 2.03 -1.82
N GLY A 314 15.27 1.09 -2.71
CA GLY A 314 14.56 1.35 -3.97
C GLY A 314 13.15 1.88 -3.73
N TYR A 315 12.47 1.39 -2.68
CA TYR A 315 11.15 1.88 -2.32
C TYR A 315 11.19 3.30 -1.73
N ALA A 316 12.18 3.61 -0.87
CA ALA A 316 12.38 4.97 -0.36
C ALA A 316 12.64 5.98 -1.50
N ASP A 317 13.50 5.63 -2.45
CA ASP A 317 13.80 6.46 -3.62
C ASP A 317 12.56 6.66 -4.51
N TYR A 318 11.77 5.60 -4.73
CA TYR A 318 10.50 5.67 -5.43
C TYR A 318 9.50 6.61 -4.72
N LEU A 319 9.30 6.47 -3.41
CA LEU A 319 8.37 7.29 -2.64
C LEU A 319 8.73 8.78 -2.69
N LYS A 320 10.02 9.09 -2.65
CA LYS A 320 10.52 10.46 -2.81
C LYS A 320 10.17 11.04 -4.19
N GLN A 321 10.35 10.28 -5.26
CA GLN A 321 10.01 10.71 -6.61
C GLN A 321 8.50 10.81 -6.78
N ALA A 322 7.75 9.80 -6.31
CA ALA A 322 6.29 9.76 -6.39
C ALA A 322 5.63 10.97 -5.71
N ALA A 323 6.20 11.48 -4.61
CA ALA A 323 5.68 12.69 -3.97
C ALA A 323 5.74 13.92 -4.89
N VAL A 324 6.76 14.00 -5.76
CA VAL A 324 6.90 15.08 -6.74
C VAL A 324 5.94 14.88 -7.91
N ASP A 325 5.88 13.67 -8.45
CA ASP A 325 5.07 13.35 -9.64
C ASP A 325 3.57 13.47 -9.35
N VAL A 326 3.14 12.97 -8.17
CA VAL A 326 1.74 13.07 -7.72
C VAL A 326 1.34 14.54 -7.49
N ALA A 327 2.22 15.35 -6.89
CA ALA A 327 1.93 16.78 -6.71
C ALA A 327 1.72 17.48 -8.05
N ALA A 328 2.53 17.15 -9.06
CA ALA A 328 2.37 17.68 -10.43
C ALA A 328 1.08 17.18 -11.10
N ALA A 329 0.73 15.90 -10.92
CA ALA A 329 -0.52 15.34 -11.44
C ALA A 329 -1.76 15.99 -10.81
N MET A 330 -1.72 16.26 -9.50
CA MET A 330 -2.79 16.99 -8.80
C MET A 330 -2.94 18.42 -9.33
N ASP A 331 -1.83 19.13 -9.57
CA ASP A 331 -1.89 20.48 -10.18
C ASP A 331 -2.53 20.46 -11.56
N ALA A 332 -2.22 19.44 -12.37
CA ALA A 332 -2.77 19.28 -13.72
C ALA A 332 -4.29 19.08 -13.73
N VAL A 333 -4.87 18.54 -12.64
CA VAL A 333 -6.31 18.29 -12.49
C VAL A 333 -7.01 19.28 -11.54
N GLY A 334 -6.30 20.29 -11.08
CA GLY A 334 -6.86 21.37 -10.26
C GLY A 334 -7.14 21.01 -8.79
N LEU A 335 -6.38 20.04 -8.22
CA LEU A 335 -6.44 19.56 -6.83
C LEU A 335 -5.32 20.15 -5.96
#